data_026b3ad8ee68ac076c10278edbea5666
#
_entry.id   026b3ad8ee68ac076c10278edbea5666
#
_cell.length_a   1.000
_cell.length_b   1.000
_cell.length_c   1.000
_cell.angle_alpha   90.00
_cell.angle_beta   90.00
_cell.angle_gamma   90.00
#
_symmetry.space_group_name_H-M   'P 1'
#
loop_
_entity.id
_entity.type
_entity.pdbx_description
1 polymer ?
#
loop_
_entity_poly.entity_id
_entity_poly.type
_entity_poly.pdbx_seq_one_letter_code
_entity_poly.pdbx_strand_id
1 'polypeptide(L)'
;MKKIKNLFSAINTKITVLFLLLFIPLFLAGFSIYKYGYTSVKQEITGSSTSQLSLYAHSLSDEITRIQLSCYQLASNEDINYLANAYSIMGEYERSQYILRTAQLLSILQNSSSFIESAAIYIPAMKKTISVNDSEPGIIFEDYMNHQGKKDSQNNSIYYEKNQICLYI
;
A
#
# COMPACT_ATOMS: atom_id res chain seq x y z
N MET A 1 73.38 2.48 -43.55
CA MET A 1 72.18 1.79 -42.94
C MET A 1 71.68 2.43 -41.68
N LYS A 2 72.48 2.99 -40.77
CA LYS A 2 72.00 3.65 -39.52
C LYS A 2 71.06 4.85 -39.73
N LYS A 3 71.31 5.73 -40.74
CA LYS A 3 70.51 6.93 -41.01
C LYS A 3 69.05 6.61 -41.45
N ILE A 4 68.85 5.54 -42.21
CA ILE A 4 67.54 5.12 -42.70
C ILE A 4 66.71 4.58 -41.56
N LYS A 5 67.28 3.82 -40.60
CA LYS A 5 66.61 3.32 -39.41
C LYS A 5 66.11 4.46 -38.50
N ASN A 6 66.92 5.52 -38.35
CA ASN A 6 66.52 6.69 -37.55
C ASN A 6 65.43 7.53 -38.22
N LEU A 7 65.38 7.60 -39.55
CA LEU A 7 64.29 8.26 -40.27
C LEU A 7 62.99 7.50 -40.16
N PHE A 8 62.99 6.15 -40.29
CA PHE A 8 61.78 5.33 -40.12
C PHE A 8 61.30 5.35 -38.69
N SER A 9 62.17 5.36 -37.71
CA SER A 9 61.83 5.52 -36.30
C SER A 9 61.18 6.88 -36.01
N ALA A 10 61.71 7.97 -36.59
CA ALA A 10 61.17 9.33 -36.45
C ALA A 10 59.81 9.50 -37.11
N ILE A 11 59.55 8.84 -38.25
CA ILE A 11 58.28 8.87 -38.95
C ILE A 11 57.23 8.05 -38.18
N ASN A 12 57.56 6.86 -37.71
CA ASN A 12 56.67 6.06 -36.89
C ASN A 12 56.28 6.80 -35.60
N THR A 13 57.23 7.45 -34.94
CA THR A 13 56.94 8.20 -33.71
C THR A 13 56.01 9.38 -33.99
N LYS A 14 56.16 10.12 -35.10
CA LYS A 14 55.29 11.21 -35.49
C LYS A 14 53.85 10.71 -35.77
N ILE A 15 53.73 9.59 -36.46
CA ILE A 15 52.44 9.01 -36.79
C ILE A 15 51.73 8.54 -35.50
N THR A 16 52.48 7.91 -34.58
CA THR A 16 51.94 7.46 -33.29
C THR A 16 51.47 8.63 -32.43
N VAL A 17 52.27 9.73 -32.38
CA VAL A 17 51.86 10.91 -31.62
C VAL A 17 50.64 11.59 -32.24
N LEU A 18 50.55 11.67 -33.57
CA LEU A 18 49.38 12.23 -34.24
C LEU A 18 48.14 11.39 -33.97
N PHE A 19 48.24 10.05 -33.98
CA PHE A 19 47.18 9.12 -33.69
C PHE A 19 46.74 9.24 -32.22
N LEU A 20 47.66 9.36 -31.29
CA LEU A 20 47.36 9.54 -29.87
C LEU A 20 46.67 10.86 -29.59
N LEU A 21 47.07 11.93 -30.28
CA LEU A 21 46.50 13.26 -30.15
C LEU A 21 45.04 13.33 -30.66
N LEU A 22 44.69 12.51 -31.63
CA LEU A 22 43.32 12.34 -32.16
C LEU A 22 42.47 11.44 -31.28
N PHE A 23 43.03 10.35 -30.77
CA PHE A 23 42.28 9.36 -30.00
C PHE A 23 41.98 9.80 -28.56
N ILE A 24 42.88 10.53 -27.91
CA ILE A 24 42.69 10.98 -26.53
C ILE A 24 41.40 11.84 -26.38
N PRO A 25 41.19 12.90 -27.18
CA PRO A 25 39.96 13.70 -27.05
C PRO A 25 38.72 12.93 -27.39
N LEU A 26 38.79 12.00 -28.38
CA LEU A 26 37.65 11.16 -28.73
C LEU A 26 37.27 10.21 -27.60
N PHE A 27 38.27 9.62 -26.95
CA PHE A 27 38.06 8.75 -25.77
C PHE A 27 37.51 9.51 -24.58
N LEU A 28 38.02 10.71 -24.31
CA LEU A 28 37.51 11.58 -23.24
C LEU A 28 36.07 12.01 -23.49
N ALA A 29 35.73 12.35 -24.72
CA ALA A 29 34.36 12.67 -25.10
C ALA A 29 33.40 11.49 -24.90
N GLY A 30 33.78 10.30 -25.38
CA GLY A 30 33.02 9.08 -25.19
C GLY A 30 32.81 8.71 -23.72
N PHE A 31 33.86 8.81 -22.91
CA PHE A 31 33.78 8.57 -21.49
C PHE A 31 32.88 9.59 -20.76
N SER A 32 32.93 10.85 -21.16
CA SER A 32 32.07 11.90 -20.61
C SER A 32 30.61 11.66 -20.91
N ILE A 33 30.29 11.31 -22.16
CA ILE A 33 28.92 10.98 -22.60
C ILE A 33 28.42 9.73 -21.85
N TYR A 34 29.24 8.70 -21.73
CA TYR A 34 28.88 7.48 -20.98
C TYR A 34 28.55 7.81 -19.51
N LYS A 35 29.43 8.55 -18.83
CA LYS A 35 29.24 8.93 -17.42
C LYS A 35 27.99 9.79 -17.23
N TYR A 36 27.76 10.73 -18.12
CA TYR A 36 26.59 11.61 -18.06
C TYR A 36 25.30 10.83 -18.32
N GLY A 37 25.27 9.98 -19.34
CA GLY A 37 24.14 9.13 -19.66
C GLY A 37 23.79 8.16 -18.54
N TYR A 38 24.80 7.48 -17.97
CA TYR A 38 24.58 6.56 -16.85
C TYR A 38 24.00 7.25 -15.61
N THR A 39 24.54 8.43 -15.26
CA THR A 39 24.07 9.20 -14.10
C THR A 39 22.64 9.71 -14.29
N SER A 40 22.35 10.23 -15.48
CA SER A 40 21.02 10.75 -15.83
C SER A 40 19.94 9.65 -15.80
N VAL A 41 20.22 8.53 -16.44
CA VAL A 41 19.29 7.38 -16.44
C VAL A 41 19.07 6.83 -15.03
N LYS A 42 20.14 6.68 -14.24
CA LYS A 42 20.03 6.24 -12.86
C LYS A 42 19.18 7.20 -12.01
N GLN A 43 19.37 8.49 -12.19
CA GLN A 43 18.64 9.51 -11.45
C GLN A 43 17.16 9.56 -11.83
N GLU A 44 16.87 9.40 -13.13
CA GLU A 44 15.51 9.36 -13.67
C GLU A 44 14.75 8.12 -13.18
N ILE A 45 15.36 6.93 -13.25
CA ILE A 45 14.76 5.67 -12.76
C ILE A 45 14.52 5.75 -11.25
N THR A 46 15.50 6.21 -10.48
CA THR A 46 15.36 6.32 -9.03
C THR A 46 14.28 7.34 -8.65
N GLY A 47 14.29 8.51 -9.29
CA GLY A 47 13.29 9.56 -9.06
C GLY A 47 11.87 9.11 -9.43
N SER A 48 11.70 8.49 -10.59
CA SER A 48 10.41 7.96 -11.05
C SER A 48 9.88 6.87 -10.12
N SER A 49 10.74 5.91 -9.74
CA SER A 49 10.34 4.83 -8.83
C SER A 49 9.96 5.34 -7.45
N THR A 50 10.71 6.31 -6.91
CA THR A 50 10.41 6.92 -5.61
C THR A 50 9.08 7.69 -5.66
N SER A 51 8.83 8.43 -6.74
CA SER A 51 7.58 9.16 -6.93
C SER A 51 6.38 8.23 -7.05
N GLN A 52 6.51 7.14 -7.81
CA GLN A 52 5.46 6.14 -7.92
C GLN A 52 5.16 5.47 -6.57
N LEU A 53 6.19 5.08 -5.82
CA LEU A 53 6.02 4.49 -4.50
C LEU A 53 5.33 5.45 -3.53
N SER A 54 5.70 6.73 -3.56
CA SER A 54 5.05 7.78 -2.76
C SER A 54 3.57 7.94 -3.12
N LEU A 55 3.24 7.93 -4.41
CA LEU A 55 1.84 8.00 -4.87
C LEU A 55 1.03 6.79 -4.40
N TYR A 56 1.58 5.58 -4.49
CA TYR A 56 0.92 4.37 -3.98
C TYR A 56 0.71 4.42 -2.48
N ALA A 57 1.73 4.85 -1.72
CA ALA A 57 1.63 4.97 -0.27
C ALA A 57 0.54 5.99 0.13
N HIS A 58 0.47 7.11 -0.58
CA HIS A 58 -0.55 8.13 -0.35
C HIS A 58 -1.96 7.63 -0.68
N SER A 59 -2.12 6.99 -1.85
CA SER A 59 -3.38 6.38 -2.26
C SER A 59 -3.87 5.31 -1.27
N LEU A 60 -2.97 4.49 -0.74
CA LEU A 60 -3.32 3.50 0.28
C LEU A 60 -3.74 4.17 1.60
N SER A 61 -3.04 5.22 2.00
CA SER A 61 -3.39 6.00 3.20
C SER A 61 -4.77 6.63 3.10
N ASP A 62 -5.08 7.21 1.94
CA ASP A 62 -6.39 7.81 1.66
C ASP A 62 -7.50 6.76 1.69
N GLU A 63 -7.22 5.58 1.12
CA GLU A 63 -8.18 4.46 1.12
C GLU A 63 -8.46 3.95 2.53
N ILE A 64 -7.42 3.78 3.36
CA ILE A 64 -7.59 3.40 4.77
C ILE A 64 -8.44 4.43 5.51
N THR A 65 -8.17 5.72 5.30
CA THR A 65 -8.93 6.81 5.93
C THR A 65 -10.40 6.78 5.50
N ARG A 66 -10.66 6.50 4.21
CA ARG A 66 -12.01 6.36 3.68
C ARG A 66 -12.76 5.18 4.30
N ILE A 67 -12.09 4.03 4.44
CA ILE A 67 -12.66 2.85 5.09
C ILE A 67 -12.97 3.15 6.57
N GLN A 68 -12.04 3.78 7.29
CA GLN A 68 -12.28 4.19 8.69
C GLN A 68 -13.50 5.08 8.82
N LEU A 69 -13.64 6.10 7.97
CA LEU A 69 -14.79 6.99 7.98
C LEU A 69 -16.09 6.22 7.71
N SER A 70 -16.09 5.31 6.76
CA SER A 70 -17.25 4.47 6.44
C SER A 70 -17.64 3.57 7.62
N CYS A 71 -16.67 3.02 8.34
CA CYS A 71 -16.92 2.23 9.55
C CYS A 71 -17.51 3.10 10.68
N TYR A 72 -17.00 4.33 10.88
CA TYR A 72 -17.62 5.27 11.85
C TYR A 72 -19.06 5.64 11.49
N GLN A 73 -19.33 5.87 10.22
CA GLN A 73 -20.68 6.12 9.74
C GLN A 73 -21.60 4.92 9.98
N LEU A 74 -21.07 3.71 9.74
CA LEU A 74 -21.81 2.49 10.02
C LEU A 74 -22.11 2.33 11.51
N ALA A 75 -21.11 2.52 12.38
CA ALA A 75 -21.29 2.45 13.84
C ALA A 75 -22.27 3.49 14.37
N SER A 76 -22.41 4.62 13.69
CA SER A 76 -23.39 5.69 14.03
C SER A 76 -24.76 5.51 13.39
N ASN A 77 -24.96 4.42 12.64
CA ASN A 77 -26.22 4.15 11.97
C ASN A 77 -27.35 3.86 12.97
N GLU A 78 -28.54 4.41 12.72
CA GLU A 78 -29.70 4.28 13.62
C GLU A 78 -30.13 2.82 13.79
N ASP A 79 -30.15 2.02 12.74
CA ASP A 79 -30.55 0.60 12.80
C ASP A 79 -29.63 -0.21 13.70
N ILE A 80 -28.32 0.04 13.63
CA ILE A 80 -27.32 -0.62 14.46
C ILE A 80 -27.44 -0.17 15.93
N ASN A 81 -27.59 1.14 16.13
CA ASN A 81 -27.80 1.69 17.48
C ASN A 81 -29.09 1.16 18.12
N TYR A 82 -30.13 0.99 17.33
CA TYR A 82 -31.39 0.45 17.82
C TYR A 82 -31.23 -1.05 18.20
N LEU A 83 -30.55 -1.85 17.38
CA LEU A 83 -30.18 -3.22 17.72
C LEU A 83 -29.32 -3.30 18.98
N ALA A 84 -28.38 -2.40 19.16
CA ALA A 84 -27.48 -2.39 20.31
C ALA A 84 -28.20 -2.06 21.63
N ASN A 85 -29.20 -1.18 21.59
CA ASN A 85 -29.82 -0.63 22.81
C ASN A 85 -31.20 -1.22 23.10
N ALA A 86 -31.97 -1.60 22.08
CA ALA A 86 -33.36 -2.00 22.23
C ALA A 86 -33.64 -3.48 21.92
N TYR A 87 -32.62 -4.29 21.64
CA TYR A 87 -32.77 -5.69 21.23
C TYR A 87 -33.68 -6.52 22.14
N SER A 88 -33.58 -6.33 23.44
CA SER A 88 -34.34 -7.11 24.44
C SER A 88 -35.84 -6.82 24.42
N ILE A 89 -36.28 -5.61 23.99
CA ILE A 89 -37.66 -5.17 23.97
C ILE A 89 -38.32 -5.26 22.59
N MET A 90 -37.53 -5.52 21.53
CA MET A 90 -38.02 -5.68 20.16
C MET A 90 -38.81 -6.98 19.98
N GLY A 91 -39.81 -6.93 19.12
CA GLY A 91 -40.48 -8.14 18.60
C GLY A 91 -39.56 -8.94 17.65
N GLU A 92 -39.88 -10.24 17.48
CA GLU A 92 -39.08 -11.12 16.60
C GLU A 92 -38.98 -10.61 15.16
N TYR A 93 -40.08 -10.09 14.64
CA TYR A 93 -40.12 -9.54 13.29
C TYR A 93 -39.25 -8.31 13.15
N GLU A 94 -39.28 -7.40 14.11
CA GLU A 94 -38.47 -6.20 14.11
C GLU A 94 -36.96 -6.55 14.18
N ARG A 95 -36.58 -7.47 15.07
CA ARG A 95 -35.20 -7.97 15.17
C ARG A 95 -34.71 -8.47 13.83
N SER A 96 -35.48 -9.30 13.16
CA SER A 96 -35.12 -9.85 11.85
C SER A 96 -34.96 -8.75 10.79
N GLN A 97 -35.79 -7.73 10.79
CA GLN A 97 -35.69 -6.61 9.86
C GLN A 97 -34.41 -5.78 10.08
N TYR A 98 -34.12 -5.44 11.33
CA TYR A 98 -32.90 -4.67 11.66
C TYR A 98 -31.61 -5.46 11.39
N ILE A 99 -31.62 -6.78 11.67
CA ILE A 99 -30.49 -7.67 11.33
C ILE A 99 -30.26 -7.68 9.82
N LEU A 100 -31.32 -7.83 9.03
CA LEU A 100 -31.24 -7.86 7.57
C LEU A 100 -30.70 -6.53 7.01
N ARG A 101 -31.21 -5.39 7.51
CA ARG A 101 -30.71 -4.06 7.10
C ARG A 101 -29.25 -3.87 7.47
N THR A 102 -28.85 -4.30 8.67
CA THR A 102 -27.44 -4.25 9.10
C THR A 102 -26.56 -5.10 8.19
N ALA A 103 -26.99 -6.31 7.83
CA ALA A 103 -26.26 -7.15 6.88
C ALA A 103 -26.14 -6.51 5.50
N GLN A 104 -27.19 -5.83 5.02
CA GLN A 104 -27.12 -5.07 3.77
C GLN A 104 -26.12 -3.90 3.83
N LEU A 105 -26.08 -3.16 4.94
CA LEU A 105 -25.10 -2.09 5.15
C LEU A 105 -23.66 -2.61 5.17
N LEU A 106 -23.42 -3.75 5.82
CA LEU A 106 -22.12 -4.42 5.82
C LEU A 106 -21.73 -4.88 4.41
N SER A 107 -22.68 -5.39 3.63
CA SER A 107 -22.46 -5.76 2.23
C SER A 107 -22.06 -4.55 1.37
N ILE A 108 -22.70 -3.42 1.58
CA ILE A 108 -22.36 -2.16 0.90
C ILE A 108 -20.94 -1.73 1.28
N LEU A 109 -20.60 -1.78 2.56
CA LEU A 109 -19.25 -1.48 3.04
C LEU A 109 -18.20 -2.41 2.42
N GLN A 110 -18.43 -3.73 2.45
CA GLN A 110 -17.52 -4.71 1.86
C GLN A 110 -17.29 -4.46 0.38
N ASN A 111 -18.35 -4.16 -0.38
CA ASN A 111 -18.25 -3.89 -1.81
C ASN A 111 -17.76 -2.47 -2.15
N SER A 112 -17.57 -1.60 -1.16
CA SER A 112 -17.12 -0.22 -1.38
C SER A 112 -15.64 -0.11 -1.71
N SER A 113 -14.84 -1.13 -1.38
CA SER A 113 -13.40 -1.16 -1.62
C SER A 113 -12.92 -2.57 -1.90
N SER A 114 -12.01 -2.70 -2.87
CA SER A 114 -11.32 -3.96 -3.15
C SER A 114 -10.35 -4.41 -2.06
N PHE A 115 -10.07 -3.53 -1.09
CA PHE A 115 -9.22 -3.85 0.06
C PHE A 115 -10.00 -4.44 1.24
N ILE A 116 -11.33 -4.44 1.19
CA ILE A 116 -12.17 -5.04 2.23
C ILE A 116 -12.50 -6.47 1.83
N GLU A 117 -11.92 -7.44 2.50
CA GLU A 117 -12.19 -8.86 2.25
C GLU A 117 -13.50 -9.29 2.91
N SER A 118 -13.73 -8.85 4.15
CA SER A 118 -14.96 -9.16 4.88
C SER A 118 -15.36 -8.00 5.79
N ALA A 119 -16.66 -7.88 6.04
CA ALA A 119 -17.22 -6.91 6.96
C ALA A 119 -18.15 -7.63 7.95
N ALA A 120 -17.95 -7.38 9.24
CA ALA A 120 -18.76 -7.94 10.30
C ALA A 120 -18.93 -6.93 11.44
N ILE A 121 -20.02 -7.03 12.19
CA ILE A 121 -20.25 -6.23 13.37
C ILE A 121 -20.71 -7.11 14.54
N TYR A 122 -20.06 -6.96 15.68
CA TYR A 122 -20.46 -7.60 16.91
C TYR A 122 -21.38 -6.69 17.72
N ILE A 123 -22.57 -7.19 18.09
CA ILE A 123 -23.55 -6.46 18.89
C ILE A 123 -23.65 -7.09 20.28
N PRO A 124 -23.15 -6.42 21.33
CA PRO A 124 -23.12 -6.98 22.69
C PRO A 124 -24.49 -7.37 23.23
N ALA A 125 -25.53 -6.60 22.93
CA ALA A 125 -26.90 -6.90 23.39
C ALA A 125 -27.44 -8.24 22.85
N MET A 126 -27.02 -8.62 21.65
CA MET A 126 -27.37 -9.89 21.02
C MET A 126 -26.43 -11.02 21.41
N LYS A 127 -25.20 -10.70 21.84
CA LYS A 127 -24.07 -11.64 21.97
C LYS A 127 -23.81 -12.40 20.66
N LYS A 128 -24.02 -11.76 19.52
CA LYS A 128 -23.87 -12.32 18.18
C LYS A 128 -23.17 -11.34 17.25
N THR A 129 -22.50 -11.91 16.26
CA THR A 129 -21.93 -11.17 15.15
C THR A 129 -22.83 -11.27 13.94
N ILE A 130 -23.03 -10.16 13.27
CA ILE A 130 -23.68 -10.09 11.95
C ILE A 130 -22.55 -9.97 10.94
N SER A 131 -22.45 -10.94 10.03
CA SER A 131 -21.46 -10.95 8.94
C SER A 131 -22.17 -11.07 7.60
N VAL A 132 -21.52 -10.59 6.55
CA VAL A 132 -22.01 -10.75 5.17
C VAL A 132 -21.76 -12.18 4.66
N ASN A 133 -20.69 -12.82 5.15
CA ASN A 133 -20.33 -14.18 4.76
C ASN A 133 -20.81 -15.16 5.84
N ASP A 134 -21.84 -15.92 5.54
CA ASP A 134 -22.39 -16.99 6.41
C ASP A 134 -21.39 -18.12 6.72
N SER A 135 -20.28 -18.20 5.99
CA SER A 135 -19.28 -19.26 6.12
C SER A 135 -18.29 -19.06 7.26
N GLU A 136 -18.20 -17.88 7.85
CA GLU A 136 -17.40 -17.65 9.06
C GLU A 136 -18.35 -17.33 10.23
N PRO A 137 -18.57 -18.28 11.15
CA PRO A 137 -19.33 -18.03 12.36
C PRO A 137 -18.55 -17.04 13.22
N GLY A 138 -18.97 -15.82 13.14
CA GLY A 138 -18.71 -14.69 14.03
C GLY A 138 -17.31 -14.52 14.58
N ILE A 139 -16.83 -13.30 14.55
CA ILE A 139 -15.72 -12.88 15.43
C ILE A 139 -16.13 -13.28 16.85
N ILE A 140 -15.48 -14.31 17.38
CA ILE A 140 -15.76 -14.83 18.71
C ILE A 140 -15.45 -13.68 19.69
N PHE A 141 -16.30 -13.52 20.71
CA PHE A 141 -16.11 -12.50 21.76
C PHE A 141 -14.69 -12.51 22.36
N GLU A 142 -14.05 -13.67 22.40
CA GLU A 142 -12.66 -13.85 22.83
C GLU A 142 -11.66 -13.09 21.92
N ASP A 143 -11.88 -13.06 20.60
CA ASP A 143 -11.02 -12.31 19.69
C ASP A 143 -11.18 -10.80 19.91
N TYR A 144 -12.40 -10.32 20.10
CA TYR A 144 -12.65 -8.92 20.43
C TYR A 144 -11.95 -8.51 21.73
N MET A 145 -12.05 -9.33 22.79
CA MET A 145 -11.41 -9.06 24.07
C MET A 145 -9.87 -9.14 24.02
N ASN A 146 -9.34 -10.07 23.24
CA ASN A 146 -7.89 -10.22 23.04
C ASN A 146 -7.29 -9.03 22.29
N HIS A 147 -8.07 -8.38 21.44
CA HIS A 147 -7.61 -7.26 20.62
C HIS A 147 -7.80 -5.89 21.31
N GLN A 148 -8.71 -5.82 22.29
CA GLN A 148 -8.93 -4.58 23.06
C GLN A 148 -7.66 -4.11 23.83
N GLY A 149 -6.71 -5.03 24.10
CA GLY A 149 -5.42 -4.73 24.72
C GLY A 149 -4.31 -4.23 23.76
N LYS A 150 -4.52 -4.32 22.45
CA LYS A 150 -3.52 -3.96 21.44
C LYS A 150 -3.74 -2.57 20.81
N LYS A 151 -4.32 -1.64 21.54
CA LYS A 151 -4.44 -0.26 21.08
C LYS A 151 -3.04 0.34 20.92
N ASP A 152 -2.74 0.79 19.70
CA ASP A 152 -1.53 1.55 19.45
C ASP A 152 -1.59 2.90 20.18
N SER A 153 -0.43 3.50 20.48
CA SER A 153 -0.27 4.75 21.21
C SER A 153 -1.03 5.95 20.61
N GLN A 154 -1.54 5.81 19.40
CA GLN A 154 -2.36 6.80 18.69
C GLN A 154 -3.88 6.52 18.73
N ASN A 155 -4.35 5.59 19.56
CA ASN A 155 -5.76 5.20 19.67
C ASN A 155 -6.37 4.62 18.38
N ASN A 156 -5.56 4.24 17.40
CA ASN A 156 -5.96 3.56 16.19
C ASN A 156 -6.02 2.05 16.43
N SER A 157 -7.17 1.47 16.20
CA SER A 157 -7.42 0.04 16.33
C SER A 157 -7.08 -0.74 15.06
N ILE A 158 -5.96 -0.40 14.40
CA ILE A 158 -5.47 -1.11 13.22
C ILE A 158 -4.38 -2.07 13.67
N TYR A 159 -4.52 -3.35 13.35
CA TYR A 159 -3.49 -4.35 13.57
C TYR A 159 -3.43 -5.35 12.44
N TYR A 160 -2.31 -6.05 12.38
CA TYR A 160 -2.03 -7.02 11.34
C TYR A 160 -2.12 -8.43 11.92
N GLU A 161 -3.04 -9.23 11.41
CA GLU A 161 -3.23 -10.62 11.81
C GLU A 161 -3.42 -11.52 10.60
N LYS A 162 -2.78 -12.69 10.60
CA LYS A 162 -2.91 -13.72 9.56
C LYS A 162 -2.83 -13.18 8.12
N ASN A 163 -1.91 -12.24 7.87
CA ASN A 163 -1.72 -11.59 6.56
C ASN A 163 -2.86 -10.63 6.14
N GLN A 164 -3.67 -10.18 7.08
CA GLN A 164 -4.77 -9.22 6.86
C GLN A 164 -4.61 -8.02 7.78
N ILE A 165 -5.09 -6.86 7.32
CA ILE A 165 -5.19 -5.66 8.16
C ILE A 165 -6.59 -5.64 8.78
N CYS A 166 -6.64 -5.73 10.10
CA CYS A 166 -7.88 -5.66 10.86
C CYS A 166 -8.07 -4.24 11.41
N LEU A 167 -9.25 -3.68 11.20
CA LEU A 167 -9.65 -2.40 11.72
C LEU A 167 -10.78 -2.61 12.74
N TYR A 168 -10.55 -2.14 13.98
CA TYR A 168 -11.57 -2.11 15.03
C TYR A 168 -11.88 -0.67 15.40
N ILE A 169 -13.14 -0.37 15.61
CA ILE A 169 -13.65 0.96 15.95
C ILE A 169 -14.39 0.91 17.28
#